data_1ffe32c764d7106b2f4ebed6b40e9427
#
_entry.id   1ffe32c764d7106b2f4ebed6b40e9427
#
_cell.length_a   1.000
_cell.length_b   1.000
_cell.length_c   1.000
_cell.angle_alpha   90.00
_cell.angle_beta   90.00
_cell.angle_gamma   90.00
#
_symmetry.space_group_name_H-M   'P 1'
#
loop_
_entity.id
_entity.type
_entity.pdbx_description
1 polymer ?
#
loop_
_entity_poly.entity_id
_entity_poly.type
_entity_poly.pdbx_seq_one_letter_code
_entity_poly.pdbx_strand_id
1 'polypeptide(L)'
;MKSPKYRPGTTNRITVTSVREDACTYNTDTPEALHRFWCDVIAAQPEHEPDKETVVVVMMNARLRPYAWHRVSLGSVSECSAQPREIFRPVIAAGAYGFALTHNHPSGDPSPSRADEAITRRINEA
;
A
#
# COMPACT_ATOMS: atom_id res chain seq x y z
N MET A 1 20.13 -2.59 -18.53
CA MET A 1 20.15 -1.12 -18.51
C MET A 1 21.14 -0.66 -17.43
N LYS A 2 22.15 0.12 -17.79
CA LYS A 2 23.12 0.62 -16.81
C LYS A 2 22.46 1.74 -16.00
N SER A 3 22.52 1.65 -14.66
CA SER A 3 22.12 2.75 -13.78
C SER A 3 22.87 4.04 -14.14
N PRO A 4 22.21 5.19 -14.18
CA PRO A 4 22.91 6.44 -14.40
C PRO A 4 23.93 6.65 -13.29
N LYS A 5 25.19 6.86 -13.67
CA LYS A 5 26.25 7.17 -12.71
C LYS A 5 25.98 8.56 -12.13
N TYR A 6 25.83 8.63 -10.82
CA TYR A 6 25.79 9.90 -10.11
C TYR A 6 27.04 10.73 -10.45
N ARG A 7 26.84 11.96 -10.88
CA ARG A 7 27.91 12.94 -11.12
C ARG A 7 27.72 14.08 -10.13
N PRO A 8 28.69 14.32 -9.25
CA PRO A 8 28.63 15.47 -8.32
C PRO A 8 28.43 16.77 -9.10
N GLY A 9 27.54 17.63 -8.60
CA GLY A 9 27.25 18.94 -9.20
C GLY A 9 26.23 18.93 -10.35
N THR A 10 25.60 17.78 -10.64
CA THR A 10 24.54 17.71 -11.65
C THR A 10 23.18 17.48 -10.99
N THR A 11 22.14 18.11 -11.54
CA THR A 11 20.74 17.84 -11.14
C THR A 11 20.19 16.67 -11.95
N ASN A 12 19.60 15.69 -11.29
CA ASN A 12 18.99 14.56 -11.94
C ASN A 12 17.51 14.86 -12.24
N ARG A 13 17.08 14.56 -13.46
CA ARG A 13 15.68 14.60 -13.83
C ARG A 13 15.00 13.32 -13.35
N ILE A 14 13.93 13.46 -12.58
CA ILE A 14 13.06 12.36 -12.19
C ILE A 14 11.87 12.34 -13.13
N THR A 15 11.63 11.20 -13.77
CA THR A 15 10.44 10.98 -14.59
C THR A 15 9.53 9.99 -13.85
N VAL A 16 8.30 10.40 -13.61
CA VAL A 16 7.27 9.54 -13.05
C VAL A 16 6.38 9.06 -14.19
N THR A 17 6.29 7.75 -14.35
CA THR A 17 5.44 7.12 -15.36
C THR A 17 4.40 6.27 -14.66
N SER A 18 3.14 6.45 -15.03
CA SER A 18 2.02 5.67 -14.53
C SER A 18 1.43 4.86 -15.68
N VAL A 19 1.31 3.55 -15.48
CA VAL A 19 0.61 2.64 -16.40
C VAL A 19 -0.68 2.23 -15.72
N ARG A 20 -1.81 2.44 -16.42
CA ARG A 20 -3.13 2.00 -15.96
C ARG A 20 -3.59 0.85 -16.83
N GLU A 21 -3.86 -0.28 -16.20
CA GLU A 21 -4.54 -1.39 -16.83
C GLU A 21 -6.06 -1.27 -16.68
N ASP A 22 -6.79 -2.17 -17.30
CA ASP A 22 -8.25 -2.14 -17.37
C ASP A 22 -8.96 -2.04 -16.03
N ALA A 23 -10.17 -1.49 -16.08
CA ALA A 23 -10.97 -1.17 -14.91
C ALA A 23 -11.19 -2.39 -14.01
N CYS A 24 -10.72 -2.31 -12.79
CA CYS A 24 -11.05 -3.28 -11.76
C CYS A 24 -12.55 -3.27 -11.47
N THR A 25 -13.14 -4.46 -11.39
CA THR A 25 -14.56 -4.63 -11.09
C THR A 25 -14.89 -4.49 -9.60
N TYR A 26 -13.87 -4.46 -8.75
CA TYR A 26 -14.03 -4.28 -7.31
C TYR A 26 -14.41 -2.86 -6.95
N ASN A 27 -15.10 -2.74 -5.83
CA ASN A 27 -15.34 -1.48 -5.15
C ASN A 27 -14.63 -1.49 -3.79
N THR A 28 -14.20 -0.35 -3.30
CA THR A 28 -13.52 -0.22 -2.00
C THR A 28 -14.05 0.97 -1.21
N ASP A 29 -15.31 1.31 -1.42
CA ASP A 29 -16.01 2.42 -0.77
C ASP A 29 -16.51 2.10 0.64
N THR A 30 -16.43 0.83 1.05
CA THR A 30 -16.78 0.38 2.39
C THR A 30 -15.69 -0.54 2.96
N PRO A 31 -15.58 -0.66 4.29
CA PRO A 31 -14.65 -1.62 4.90
C PRO A 31 -14.87 -3.06 4.45
N GLU A 32 -16.11 -3.48 4.28
CA GLU A 32 -16.47 -4.83 3.84
C GLU A 32 -16.05 -5.09 2.38
N ALA A 33 -16.22 -4.10 1.51
CA ALA A 33 -15.78 -4.17 0.13
C ALA A 33 -14.25 -4.21 0.02
N LEU A 34 -13.57 -3.43 0.83
CA LEU A 34 -12.11 -3.44 0.93
C LEU A 34 -11.59 -4.78 1.46
N HIS A 35 -12.26 -5.36 2.46
CA HIS A 35 -11.91 -6.70 2.98
C HIS A 35 -12.07 -7.78 1.91
N ARG A 36 -13.14 -7.71 1.10
CA ARG A 36 -13.33 -8.62 -0.04
C ARG A 36 -12.20 -8.49 -1.05
N PHE A 37 -11.80 -7.27 -1.39
CA PHE A 37 -10.65 -7.02 -2.25
C PHE A 37 -9.36 -7.63 -1.68
N TRP A 38 -9.13 -7.48 -0.39
CA TRP A 38 -8.00 -8.12 0.30
C TRP A 38 -8.02 -9.64 0.09
N CYS A 39 -9.13 -10.30 0.41
CA CYS A 39 -9.23 -11.76 0.31
C CYS A 39 -9.06 -12.27 -1.12
N ASP A 40 -9.69 -11.61 -2.09
CA ASP A 40 -9.75 -12.10 -3.46
C ASP A 40 -8.49 -11.76 -4.28
N VAL A 41 -7.81 -10.68 -3.95
CA VAL A 41 -6.68 -10.18 -4.75
C VAL A 41 -5.36 -10.28 -3.99
N ILE A 42 -5.28 -9.71 -2.80
CA ILE A 42 -4.00 -9.61 -2.06
C ILE A 42 -3.63 -10.93 -1.42
N ALA A 43 -4.53 -11.51 -0.64
CA ALA A 43 -4.30 -12.79 0.04
C ALA A 43 -4.25 -13.99 -0.93
N ALA A 44 -4.78 -13.82 -2.13
CA ALA A 44 -4.72 -14.83 -3.18
C ALA A 44 -3.38 -14.88 -3.93
N GLN A 45 -2.49 -13.92 -3.71
CA GLN A 45 -1.16 -13.94 -4.34
C GLN A 45 -0.32 -15.12 -3.83
N PRO A 46 0.43 -15.80 -4.70
CA PRO A 46 1.26 -16.95 -4.29
C PRO A 46 2.29 -16.64 -3.21
N GLU A 47 2.78 -15.40 -3.20
CA GLU A 47 3.77 -14.92 -2.25
C GLU A 47 3.18 -14.43 -0.92
N HIS A 48 1.86 -14.48 -0.76
CA HIS A 48 1.22 -14.07 0.50
C HIS A 48 1.55 -15.05 1.62
N GLU A 49 2.07 -14.53 2.72
CA GLU A 49 2.43 -15.28 3.91
C GLU A 49 1.48 -14.91 5.06
N PRO A 50 0.42 -15.70 5.32
CA PRO A 50 -0.58 -15.34 6.34
C PRO A 50 -0.04 -15.32 7.77
N ASP A 51 1.09 -15.96 8.00
CA ASP A 51 1.77 -15.97 9.32
C ASP A 51 2.55 -14.70 9.62
N LYS A 52 2.68 -13.83 8.62
CA LYS A 52 3.38 -12.55 8.76
C LYS A 52 2.41 -11.39 8.57
N GLU A 53 2.62 -10.34 9.33
CA GLU A 53 1.90 -9.10 9.14
C GLU A 53 2.37 -8.40 7.87
N THR A 54 1.43 -8.12 6.99
CA THR A 54 1.67 -7.45 5.72
C THR A 54 0.88 -6.16 5.68
N VAL A 55 1.56 -5.05 5.44
CA VAL A 55 0.91 -3.74 5.22
C VAL A 55 0.84 -3.47 3.73
N VAL A 56 -0.34 -3.21 3.25
CA VAL A 56 -0.64 -2.95 1.83
C VAL A 56 -1.37 -1.63 1.69
N VAL A 57 -0.93 -0.82 0.76
CA VAL A 57 -1.66 0.38 0.32
C VAL A 57 -2.43 0.05 -0.95
N VAL A 58 -3.73 0.36 -0.93
CA VAL A 58 -4.63 0.18 -2.08
C VAL A 58 -4.93 1.55 -2.67
N MET A 59 -4.57 1.79 -3.92
CA MET A 59 -4.78 3.04 -4.62
C MET A 59 -6.10 3.02 -5.37
N MET A 60 -6.87 4.09 -5.26
CA MET A 60 -8.22 4.22 -5.77
C MET A 60 -8.38 5.43 -6.68
N ASN A 61 -9.25 5.29 -7.68
CA ASN A 61 -9.70 6.41 -8.49
C ASN A 61 -10.81 7.22 -7.78
N ALA A 62 -11.29 8.29 -8.43
CA ALA A 62 -12.34 9.18 -7.89
C ALA A 62 -13.69 8.48 -7.62
N ARG A 63 -13.89 7.30 -8.16
CA ARG A 63 -15.08 6.48 -7.89
C ARG A 63 -14.84 5.43 -6.79
N LEU A 64 -13.73 5.55 -6.06
CA LEU A 64 -13.29 4.63 -5.01
C LEU A 64 -13.13 3.18 -5.52
N ARG A 65 -12.74 3.04 -6.77
CA ARG A 65 -12.40 1.74 -7.36
C ARG A 65 -10.89 1.53 -7.30
N PRO A 66 -10.44 0.38 -6.79
CA PRO A 66 -9.03 0.07 -6.72
C PRO A 66 -8.49 -0.21 -8.13
N TYR A 67 -7.34 0.34 -8.45
CA TYR A 67 -6.66 0.07 -9.72
C TYR A 67 -5.20 -0.31 -9.54
N ALA A 68 -4.68 -0.17 -8.33
CA ALA A 68 -3.32 -0.58 -7.99
C ALA A 68 -3.24 -0.88 -6.49
N TRP A 69 -2.29 -1.69 -6.13
CA TRP A 69 -1.93 -1.93 -4.74
C TRP A 69 -0.43 -2.18 -4.62
N HIS A 70 0.11 -1.92 -3.45
CA HIS A 70 1.53 -2.09 -3.20
C HIS A 70 1.76 -2.61 -1.79
N ARG A 71 2.60 -3.64 -1.65
CA ARG A 71 3.06 -4.12 -0.35
C ARG A 71 4.09 -3.15 0.19
N VAL A 72 3.75 -2.43 1.24
CA VAL A 72 4.62 -1.44 1.87
C VAL A 72 5.64 -2.14 2.75
N SER A 73 5.20 -3.11 3.54
CA SER A 73 6.07 -3.84 4.43
C SER A 73 5.56 -5.25 4.71
N LEU A 74 6.50 -6.12 5.05
CA LEU A 74 6.27 -7.49 5.51
C LEU A 74 7.02 -7.64 6.82
N GLY A 75 6.29 -7.76 7.92
CA GLY A 75 6.84 -7.83 9.27
C GLY A 75 6.95 -9.24 9.82
N SER A 76 7.47 -9.32 11.03
CA SER A 76 7.39 -10.54 11.85
C SER A 76 5.95 -10.79 12.29
N VAL A 77 5.71 -11.94 12.91
CA VAL A 77 4.38 -12.37 13.40
C VAL A 77 3.69 -11.35 14.33
N SER A 78 4.46 -10.52 15.00
CA SER A 78 3.94 -9.62 16.04
C SER A 78 4.05 -8.14 15.73
N GLU A 79 4.82 -7.74 14.72
CA GLU A 79 5.08 -6.33 14.49
C GLU A 79 5.47 -6.04 13.03
N CYS A 80 4.83 -5.05 12.45
CA CYS A 80 5.17 -4.50 11.15
C CYS A 80 5.41 -3.00 11.26
N SER A 81 6.51 -2.54 10.68
CA SER A 81 6.89 -1.14 10.70
C SER A 81 6.77 -0.54 9.30
N ALA A 82 5.90 0.45 9.15
CA ALA A 82 5.76 1.21 7.91
C ALA A 82 6.03 2.69 8.17
N GLN A 83 6.71 3.35 7.24
CA GLN A 83 6.96 4.78 7.30
C GLN A 83 6.02 5.54 6.35
N PRO A 84 5.56 6.75 6.71
CA PRO A 84 4.69 7.53 5.84
C PRO A 84 5.22 7.70 4.41
N ARG A 85 6.51 7.97 4.25
CA ARG A 85 7.13 8.11 2.92
C ARG A 85 7.01 6.86 2.05
N GLU A 86 7.02 5.67 2.66
CA GLU A 86 6.89 4.40 1.95
C GLU A 86 5.46 4.12 1.51
N ILE A 87 4.49 4.67 2.25
CA ILE A 87 3.08 4.62 1.93
C ILE A 87 2.73 5.64 0.84
N PHE A 88 3.15 6.89 0.99
CA PHE A 88 2.83 7.96 0.04
C PHE A 88 3.57 7.84 -1.29
N ARG A 89 4.76 7.27 -1.31
CA ARG A 89 5.54 7.13 -2.54
C ARG A 89 4.80 6.41 -3.66
N PRO A 90 4.27 5.19 -3.46
CA PRO A 90 3.49 4.52 -4.50
C PRO A 90 2.16 5.23 -4.80
N VAL A 91 1.52 5.84 -3.83
CA VAL A 91 0.27 6.59 -3.99
C VAL A 91 0.45 7.76 -4.95
N ILE A 92 1.50 8.55 -4.74
CA ILE A 92 1.84 9.70 -5.59
C ILE A 92 2.29 9.22 -6.96
N ALA A 93 3.15 8.21 -7.04
CA ALA A 93 3.62 7.66 -8.30
C ALA A 93 2.47 7.10 -9.17
N ALA A 94 1.47 6.49 -8.54
CA ALA A 94 0.28 5.99 -9.23
C ALA A 94 -0.71 7.10 -9.63
N GLY A 95 -0.55 8.32 -9.14
CA GLY A 95 -1.48 9.41 -9.36
C GLY A 95 -2.86 9.13 -8.77
N ALA A 96 -2.90 8.51 -7.59
CA ALA A 96 -4.16 8.09 -6.96
C ALA A 96 -4.99 9.29 -6.50
N TYR A 97 -6.30 9.18 -6.66
CA TYR A 97 -7.27 10.10 -6.05
C TYR A 97 -7.32 9.92 -4.53
N GLY A 98 -7.30 8.66 -4.09
CA GLY A 98 -7.29 8.30 -2.69
C GLY A 98 -6.64 6.94 -2.48
N PHE A 99 -6.45 6.58 -1.24
CA PHE A 99 -5.88 5.29 -0.88
C PHE A 99 -6.47 4.76 0.42
N ALA A 100 -6.39 3.46 0.60
CA ALA A 100 -6.64 2.79 1.87
C ALA A 100 -5.38 2.06 2.32
N LEU A 101 -5.06 2.16 3.60
CA LEU A 101 -4.01 1.39 4.23
C LEU A 101 -4.64 0.17 4.89
N THR A 102 -4.16 -1.00 4.54
CA THR A 102 -4.68 -2.28 5.01
C THR A 102 -3.57 -3.16 5.55
N HIS A 103 -3.88 -3.99 6.51
CA HIS A 103 -2.97 -5.00 7.02
C HIS A 103 -3.74 -6.17 7.64
N ASN A 104 -3.09 -7.31 7.72
CA ASN A 104 -3.61 -8.48 8.40
C ASN A 104 -3.02 -8.61 9.80
N HIS A 105 -3.76 -9.24 10.69
CA HIS A 105 -3.27 -9.65 12.00
C HIS A 105 -3.14 -11.17 12.04
N PRO A 106 -1.93 -11.74 11.99
CA PRO A 106 -1.73 -13.18 12.02
C PRO A 106 -2.29 -13.87 13.27
N SER A 107 -2.40 -13.12 14.38
CA SER A 107 -3.02 -13.60 15.60
C SER A 107 -4.53 -13.88 15.48
N GLY A 108 -5.19 -13.31 14.47
CA GLY A 108 -6.64 -13.35 14.32
C GLY A 108 -7.40 -12.33 15.17
N ASP A 109 -6.75 -11.59 16.03
CA ASP A 109 -7.34 -10.49 16.80
C ASP A 109 -7.35 -9.21 15.94
N PRO A 110 -8.53 -8.67 15.59
CA PRO A 110 -8.64 -7.49 14.75
C PRO A 110 -8.37 -6.16 15.48
N SER A 111 -8.15 -6.20 16.80
CA SER A 111 -7.89 -4.99 17.59
C SER A 111 -6.62 -4.31 17.13
N PRO A 112 -6.63 -2.97 16.94
CA PRO A 112 -5.45 -2.25 16.51
C PRO A 112 -4.37 -2.29 17.60
N SER A 113 -3.13 -2.48 17.18
CA SER A 113 -1.96 -2.37 18.05
C SER A 113 -1.59 -0.91 18.28
N ARG A 114 -0.72 -0.65 19.27
CA ARG A 114 -0.15 0.70 19.46
C ARG A 114 0.62 1.18 18.23
N ALA A 115 1.29 0.27 17.53
CA ALA A 115 1.99 0.58 16.29
C ALA A 115 1.00 0.98 15.17
N ASP A 116 -0.15 0.30 15.06
CA ASP A 116 -1.22 0.62 14.11
C ASP A 116 -1.78 2.02 14.36
N GLU A 117 -2.06 2.34 15.62
CA GLU A 117 -2.54 3.68 16.00
C GLU A 117 -1.49 4.76 15.73
N ALA A 118 -0.22 4.48 15.98
CA ALA A 118 0.87 5.41 15.74
C ALA A 118 1.04 5.72 14.25
N ILE A 119 1.02 4.70 13.39
CA ILE A 119 1.14 4.91 11.93
C ILE A 119 -0.09 5.65 11.38
N THR A 120 -1.28 5.32 11.85
CA THR A 120 -2.52 6.01 11.45
C THR A 120 -2.44 7.50 11.79
N ARG A 121 -1.98 7.84 12.97
CA ARG A 121 -1.79 9.23 13.39
C ARG A 121 -0.78 9.95 12.49
N ARG A 122 0.37 9.34 12.24
CA ARG A 122 1.42 9.92 11.39
C ARG A 122 0.97 10.12 9.95
N ILE A 123 0.15 9.22 9.41
CA ILE A 123 -0.43 9.36 8.07
C ILE A 123 -1.42 10.52 8.03
N ASN A 124 -2.25 10.68 9.05
CA ASN A 124 -3.21 11.78 9.12
C ASN A 124 -2.54 13.15 9.27
N GLU A 125 -1.37 13.21 9.90
CA GLU A 125 -0.58 14.43 10.04
C GLU A 125 0.22 14.79 8.78
N ALA A 126 0.50 13.82 7.96
CA ALA A 126 1.28 14.00 6.74
C ALA A 126 0.41 14.40 5.54
#